data_ce0caed0c76699124236c19321241a6e
#
_entry.id   ce0caed0c76699124236c19321241a6e
#
_cell.length_a   1.000
_cell.length_b   1.000
_cell.length_c   1.000
_cell.angle_alpha   90.00
_cell.angle_beta   90.00
_cell.angle_gamma   90.00
#
_symmetry.space_group_name_H-M   'P 1'
#
loop_
_entity.id
_entity.type
_entity.pdbx_description
1 polymer ?
#
loop_
_entity_poly.entity_id
_entity_poly.type
_entity_poly.pdbx_seq_one_letter_code
_entity_poly.pdbx_strand_id
1 'polypeptide(L)'
;MKKSILFICVDQWRWDCFSFMKHKNALSPNLDKLAEESTTFTSHFAGIVPCGPARTTMLTGLYPFIHRSVTNGAPLDKRFTNIAKEARKIGYDPKLYGYTDTSWDPRYLDPEDEKNFTYESPMEGFDSVCHLPEGNPV
;
A
#
# COMPACT_ATOMS: atom_id res chain seq x y z
N MET A 1 -23.74 5.65 -12.24
CA MET A 1 -23.34 4.53 -11.37
C MET A 1 -21.86 4.67 -11.05
N LYS A 2 -21.45 4.67 -9.77
CA LYS A 2 -20.02 4.72 -9.40
C LYS A 2 -19.37 3.37 -9.73
N LYS A 3 -18.19 3.39 -10.32
CA LYS A 3 -17.41 2.17 -10.60
C LYS A 3 -16.71 1.71 -9.31
N SER A 4 -16.70 0.41 -9.05
CA SER A 4 -15.84 -0.16 -8.01
C SER A 4 -14.39 -0.18 -8.48
N ILE A 5 -13.46 0.07 -7.55
CA ILE A 5 -12.02 0.06 -7.81
C ILE A 5 -11.40 -0.99 -6.91
N LEU A 6 -10.67 -1.93 -7.50
CA LEU A 6 -9.84 -2.89 -6.79
C LEU A 6 -8.37 -2.54 -7.03
N PHE A 7 -7.65 -2.25 -5.95
CA PHE A 7 -6.23 -1.99 -5.98
C PHE A 7 -5.50 -3.13 -5.27
N ILE A 8 -4.63 -3.84 -5.99
CA ILE A 8 -3.87 -4.98 -5.45
C ILE A 8 -2.39 -4.59 -5.41
N CYS A 9 -1.80 -4.61 -4.22
CA CYS A 9 -0.38 -4.42 -4.00
C CYS A 9 0.19 -5.70 -3.40
N VAL A 10 1.04 -6.39 -4.15
CA VAL A 10 1.68 -7.62 -3.70
C VAL A 10 3.05 -7.28 -3.13
N ASP A 11 3.30 -7.65 -1.89
CA ASP A 11 4.58 -7.40 -1.22
C ASP A 11 5.67 -8.32 -1.78
N GLN A 12 6.89 -7.80 -1.91
CA GLN A 12 8.10 -8.50 -2.33
C GLN A 12 8.03 -9.26 -3.68
N TRP A 13 7.01 -9.04 -4.48
CA TRP A 13 6.95 -9.68 -5.80
C TRP A 13 7.87 -8.98 -6.80
N ARG A 14 8.83 -9.72 -7.32
CA ARG A 14 9.72 -9.22 -8.36
C ARG A 14 8.96 -8.97 -9.66
N TRP A 15 9.26 -7.84 -10.30
CA TRP A 15 8.62 -7.39 -11.54
C TRP A 15 8.75 -8.38 -12.71
N ASP A 16 9.79 -9.21 -12.72
CA ASP A 16 10.07 -10.17 -13.77
C ASP A 16 9.54 -11.59 -13.48
N CYS A 17 8.93 -11.82 -12.31
CA CYS A 17 8.40 -13.13 -11.90
C CYS A 17 6.95 -13.34 -12.36
N PHE A 18 6.73 -13.16 -13.67
CA PHE A 18 5.44 -13.45 -14.32
C PHE A 18 5.69 -14.29 -15.59
N SER A 19 4.75 -15.19 -15.92
CA SER A 19 4.86 -16.00 -17.14
C SER A 19 4.78 -15.15 -18.39
N PHE A 20 3.95 -14.12 -18.45
CA PHE A 20 3.89 -13.18 -19.58
C PHE A 20 5.20 -12.37 -19.77
N MET A 21 6.03 -12.24 -18.73
CA MET A 21 7.39 -11.67 -18.78
C MET A 21 8.45 -12.71 -19.18
N LYS A 22 8.03 -13.94 -19.56
CA LYS A 22 8.90 -15.05 -19.97
C LYS A 22 9.82 -15.57 -18.87
N HIS A 23 9.40 -15.44 -17.60
CA HIS A 23 10.14 -16.04 -16.51
C HIS A 23 10.09 -17.57 -16.60
N LYS A 24 11.26 -18.24 -16.47
CA LYS A 24 11.39 -19.68 -16.74
C LYS A 24 10.56 -20.58 -15.82
N ASN A 25 10.38 -20.18 -14.58
CA ASN A 25 9.77 -20.99 -13.52
C ASN A 25 8.50 -20.38 -12.92
N ALA A 26 8.14 -19.15 -13.26
CA ALA A 26 6.92 -18.54 -12.76
C ALA A 26 5.73 -18.96 -13.64
N LEU A 27 4.64 -19.36 -12.98
CA LEU A 27 3.36 -19.66 -13.60
C LEU A 27 2.30 -18.73 -13.05
N SER A 28 1.79 -17.83 -13.88
CA SER A 28 0.81 -16.82 -13.50
C SER A 28 -0.37 -16.72 -14.48
N PRO A 29 -1.07 -17.84 -14.78
CA PRO A 29 -2.03 -17.89 -15.89
C PRO A 29 -3.18 -16.88 -15.77
N ASN A 30 -3.64 -16.58 -14.55
CA ASN A 30 -4.70 -15.59 -14.35
C ASN A 30 -4.20 -14.16 -14.57
N LEU A 31 -2.93 -13.87 -14.21
CA LEU A 31 -2.31 -12.57 -14.47
C LEU A 31 -1.93 -12.41 -15.92
N ASP A 32 -1.55 -13.51 -16.59
CA ASP A 32 -1.31 -13.50 -18.03
C ASP A 32 -2.57 -13.11 -18.79
N LYS A 33 -3.70 -13.73 -18.46
CA LYS A 33 -5.00 -13.37 -19.03
C LYS A 33 -5.38 -11.92 -18.75
N LEU A 34 -5.14 -11.44 -17.54
CA LEU A 34 -5.39 -10.03 -17.18
C LEU A 34 -4.49 -9.10 -17.99
N ALA A 35 -3.21 -9.46 -18.19
CA ALA A 35 -2.27 -8.68 -18.99
C ALA A 35 -2.69 -8.58 -20.46
N GLU A 36 -3.26 -9.65 -21.04
CA GLU A 36 -3.80 -9.65 -22.40
C GLU A 36 -4.99 -8.71 -22.58
N GLU A 37 -5.81 -8.54 -21.54
CA GLU A 37 -7.02 -7.72 -21.54
C GLU A 37 -6.81 -6.29 -21.01
N SER A 38 -5.59 -5.94 -20.60
CA SER A 38 -5.29 -4.67 -19.89
C SER A 38 -4.02 -3.99 -20.41
N THR A 39 -3.68 -2.84 -19.80
CA THR A 39 -2.42 -2.14 -20.06
C THR A 39 -1.35 -2.60 -19.07
N THR A 40 -0.23 -3.12 -19.58
CA THR A 40 0.93 -3.50 -18.78
C THR A 40 2.02 -2.44 -18.89
N PHE A 41 2.41 -1.88 -17.74
CA PHE A 41 3.52 -0.92 -17.66
C PHE A 41 4.81 -1.64 -17.34
N THR A 42 5.70 -1.77 -18.31
CA THR A 42 6.98 -2.48 -18.16
C THR A 42 8.12 -1.64 -17.63
N SER A 43 7.94 -0.32 -17.56
CA SER A 43 8.93 0.65 -17.09
C SER A 43 8.36 1.52 -15.98
N HIS A 44 7.70 0.89 -15.00
CA HIS A 44 7.19 1.54 -13.81
C HIS A 44 8.14 1.28 -12.64
N PHE A 45 8.64 2.34 -12.02
CA PHE A 45 9.66 2.26 -10.97
C PHE A 45 9.13 2.80 -9.64
N ALA A 46 9.50 2.14 -8.55
CA ALA A 46 9.26 2.67 -7.23
C ALA A 46 10.11 3.93 -6.99
N GLY A 47 9.53 4.94 -6.35
CA GLY A 47 10.24 6.19 -6.05
C GLY A 47 11.26 6.05 -4.92
N ILE A 48 11.15 5.00 -4.10
CA ILE A 48 12.00 4.74 -2.94
C ILE A 48 11.83 3.28 -2.49
N VAL A 49 12.74 2.82 -1.66
CA VAL A 49 12.69 1.59 -0.85
C VAL A 49 12.94 1.95 0.62
N PRO A 50 12.53 1.16 1.60
CA PRO A 50 11.77 -0.11 1.54
C PRO A 50 10.25 0.07 1.43
N CYS A 51 9.48 -0.96 1.88
CA CYS A 51 8.04 -1.10 1.67
C CYS A 51 7.21 0.11 2.15
N GLY A 52 7.38 0.54 3.39
CA GLY A 52 6.62 1.64 4.00
C GLY A 52 6.77 2.96 3.23
N PRO A 53 8.00 3.46 2.99
CA PRO A 53 8.23 4.63 2.15
C PRO A 53 7.67 4.50 0.73
N ALA A 54 7.85 3.33 0.09
CA ALA A 54 7.31 3.07 -1.25
C ALA A 54 5.78 3.12 -1.28
N ARG A 55 5.13 2.50 -0.28
CA ARG A 55 3.66 2.55 -0.13
C ARG A 55 3.18 3.95 0.18
N THR A 56 3.88 4.70 1.04
CA THR A 56 3.57 6.11 1.30
C THR A 56 3.63 6.94 0.03
N THR A 57 4.70 6.79 -0.78
CA THR A 57 4.81 7.44 -2.09
C THR A 57 3.62 7.09 -2.99
N MET A 58 3.29 5.82 -3.11
CA MET A 58 2.22 5.32 -3.97
C MET A 58 0.83 5.80 -3.53
N LEU A 59 0.55 5.77 -2.23
CA LEU A 59 -0.76 6.13 -1.68
C LEU A 59 -0.99 7.64 -1.54
N THR A 60 0.07 8.44 -1.53
CA THR A 60 -0.03 9.90 -1.44
C THR A 60 0.26 10.62 -2.76
N GLY A 61 0.96 9.97 -3.69
CA GLY A 61 1.46 10.62 -4.91
C GLY A 61 2.61 11.60 -4.66
N LEU A 62 3.19 11.61 -3.45
CA LEU A 62 4.25 12.54 -3.06
C LEU A 62 5.63 11.89 -3.22
N TYR A 63 6.63 12.68 -3.52
CA TYR A 63 8.01 12.22 -3.51
C TYR A 63 8.54 12.04 -2.07
N PRO A 64 9.50 11.13 -1.85
CA PRO A 64 10.03 10.82 -0.53
C PRO A 64 10.57 12.02 0.25
N PHE A 65 11.22 12.96 -0.42
CA PHE A 65 11.74 14.17 0.21
C PHE A 65 10.64 15.14 0.70
N ILE A 66 9.37 14.95 0.23
CA ILE A 66 8.21 15.72 0.69
C ILE A 66 7.58 15.04 1.90
N HIS A 67 7.20 13.75 1.78
CA HIS A 67 6.52 13.04 2.88
C HIS A 67 7.46 12.59 3.99
N ARG A 68 8.78 12.50 3.74
CA ARG A 68 9.83 12.19 4.71
C ARG A 68 9.68 10.84 5.45
N SER A 69 8.86 9.95 4.96
CA SER A 69 8.82 8.57 5.41
C SER A 69 10.02 7.85 4.81
N VAL A 70 10.98 7.45 5.63
CA VAL A 70 12.28 6.90 5.19
C VAL A 70 12.53 5.48 5.65
N THR A 71 11.70 4.98 6.58
CA THR A 71 11.76 3.62 7.10
C THR A 71 10.36 3.01 7.14
N ASN A 72 10.29 1.67 7.25
CA ASN A 72 9.03 1.00 7.55
C ASN A 72 8.50 1.48 8.89
N GLY A 73 7.19 1.58 9.02
CA GLY A 73 6.54 2.10 10.21
C GLY A 73 6.63 3.61 10.40
N ALA A 74 7.27 4.35 9.50
CA ALA A 74 7.31 5.82 9.62
C ALA A 74 5.89 6.41 9.43
N PRO A 75 5.40 7.22 10.38
CA PRO A 75 4.07 7.81 10.27
C PRO A 75 4.00 8.85 9.15
N LEU A 76 2.85 8.90 8.48
CA LEU A 76 2.56 9.99 7.55
C LEU A 76 2.05 11.20 8.34
N ASP A 77 2.69 12.36 8.15
CA ASP A 77 2.26 13.61 8.77
C ASP A 77 0.83 13.97 8.32
N LYS A 78 -0.03 14.36 9.26
CA LYS A 78 -1.46 14.66 9.04
C LYS A 78 -1.74 15.78 8.04
N ARG A 79 -0.76 16.66 7.77
CA ARG A 79 -0.88 17.70 6.74
C ARG A 79 -1.02 17.14 5.33
N PHE A 80 -0.61 15.89 5.12
CA PHE A 80 -0.70 15.24 3.82
C PHE A 80 -2.01 14.44 3.71
N THR A 81 -2.57 14.49 2.53
CA THR A 81 -3.68 13.61 2.15
C THR A 81 -3.17 12.31 1.54
N ASN A 82 -4.08 11.38 1.32
CA ASN A 82 -3.81 10.13 0.63
C ASN A 82 -5.04 9.69 -0.18
N ILE A 83 -4.84 8.67 -1.01
CA ILE A 83 -5.89 8.19 -1.92
C ILE A 83 -7.19 7.80 -1.20
N ALA A 84 -7.12 7.26 0.03
CA ALA A 84 -8.31 6.88 0.78
C ALA A 84 -9.09 8.10 1.25
N LYS A 85 -8.41 9.11 1.81
CA LYS A 85 -9.03 10.37 2.20
C LYS A 85 -9.68 11.07 1.01
N GLU A 86 -9.00 11.11 -0.13
CA GLU A 86 -9.54 11.74 -1.35
C GLU A 86 -10.72 10.94 -1.92
N ALA A 87 -10.66 9.61 -1.90
CA ALA A 87 -11.77 8.77 -2.33
C ALA A 87 -13.03 8.98 -1.48
N ARG A 88 -12.88 9.16 -0.16
CA ARG A 88 -14.00 9.47 0.74
C ARG A 88 -14.69 10.78 0.40
N LYS A 89 -13.94 11.83 0.00
CA LYS A 89 -14.52 13.12 -0.39
C LYS A 89 -15.50 13.00 -1.56
N ILE A 90 -15.28 12.04 -2.45
CA ILE A 90 -16.15 11.76 -3.59
C ILE A 90 -17.10 10.58 -3.35
N GLY A 91 -17.23 10.17 -2.08
CA GLY A 91 -18.22 9.21 -1.58
C GLY A 91 -17.89 7.74 -1.85
N TYR A 92 -16.63 7.37 -2.00
CA TYR A 92 -16.18 5.98 -1.87
C TYR A 92 -16.00 5.62 -0.41
N ASP A 93 -15.98 4.33 -0.15
CA ASP A 93 -15.73 3.75 1.17
C ASP A 93 -14.52 2.80 1.09
N PRO A 94 -13.29 3.34 1.22
CA PRO A 94 -12.07 2.57 1.02
C PRO A 94 -11.88 1.50 2.10
N LYS A 95 -11.86 0.25 1.69
CA LYS A 95 -11.59 -0.91 2.54
C LYS A 95 -10.18 -1.42 2.32
N LEU A 96 -9.50 -1.77 3.41
CA LEU A 96 -8.16 -2.35 3.39
C LEU A 96 -8.21 -3.80 3.84
N TYR A 97 -7.65 -4.67 3.04
CA TYR A 97 -7.34 -6.06 3.37
C TYR A 97 -5.81 -6.19 3.42
N GLY A 98 -5.27 -6.34 4.62
CA GLY A 98 -3.84 -6.36 4.86
C GLY A 98 -3.34 -5.11 5.58
N TYR A 99 -2.20 -4.56 5.18
CA TYR A 99 -1.51 -3.48 5.87
C TYR A 99 -0.94 -2.43 4.90
N THR A 100 -0.56 -1.26 5.43
CA THR A 100 0.06 -0.18 4.66
C THR A 100 1.52 0.07 5.01
N ASP A 101 2.05 -0.65 6.00
CA ASP A 101 3.43 -0.53 6.47
C ASP A 101 3.79 0.89 6.97
N THR A 102 2.78 1.55 7.52
CA THR A 102 2.90 2.86 8.17
C THR A 102 2.41 2.76 9.60
N SER A 103 2.94 3.57 10.51
CA SER A 103 2.40 3.70 11.86
C SER A 103 1.46 4.89 11.99
N TRP A 104 0.69 4.90 13.05
CA TRP A 104 -0.01 6.10 13.48
C TRP A 104 1.01 7.12 14.01
N ASP A 105 0.70 8.39 13.84
CA ASP A 105 1.55 9.45 14.38
C ASP A 105 1.32 9.58 15.90
N PRO A 106 2.32 9.24 16.75
CA PRO A 106 2.15 9.22 18.21
C PRO A 106 1.85 10.59 18.80
N ARG A 107 2.10 11.67 18.09
CA ARG A 107 1.77 13.04 18.52
C ARG A 107 0.26 13.27 18.68
N TYR A 108 -0.57 12.38 18.10
CA TYR A 108 -2.02 12.51 18.07
C TYR A 108 -2.75 11.33 18.73
N LEU A 109 -2.04 10.47 19.41
CA LEU A 109 -2.56 9.33 20.14
C LEU A 109 -2.36 9.53 21.65
N ASP A 110 -3.19 8.85 22.44
CA ASP A 110 -2.90 8.67 23.85
C ASP A 110 -1.60 7.85 24.00
N PRO A 111 -0.72 8.18 24.95
CA PRO A 111 0.52 7.41 25.17
C PRO A 111 0.30 5.90 25.37
N GLU A 112 -0.83 5.51 25.96
CA GLU A 112 -1.21 4.12 26.22
C GLU A 112 -2.00 3.48 25.05
N ASP A 113 -2.24 4.19 23.94
CA ASP A 113 -2.96 3.64 22.79
C ASP A 113 -2.11 2.53 22.15
N GLU A 114 -2.70 1.35 22.01
CA GLU A 114 -2.03 0.18 21.40
C GLU A 114 -1.48 0.45 19.99
N LYS A 115 -2.05 1.42 19.26
CA LYS A 115 -1.55 1.85 17.96
C LYS A 115 -0.14 2.45 18.00
N ASN A 116 0.35 2.86 19.16
CA ASN A 116 1.72 3.30 19.33
C ASN A 116 2.75 2.15 19.22
N PHE A 117 2.28 0.91 19.37
CA PHE A 117 3.11 -0.29 19.46
C PHE A 117 3.07 -1.17 18.22
N THR A 118 2.40 -0.72 17.17
CA THR A 118 2.35 -1.42 15.88
C THR A 118 2.72 -0.50 14.73
N TYR A 119 3.48 -1.01 13.77
CA TYR A 119 3.81 -0.31 12.53
C TYR A 119 3.02 -0.83 11.31
N GLU A 120 2.29 -1.91 11.47
CA GLU A 120 1.48 -2.53 10.40
C GLU A 120 0.05 -1.96 10.33
N SER A 121 -0.16 -0.82 10.96
CA SER A 121 -1.46 -0.16 10.98
C SER A 121 -1.90 0.30 9.59
N PRO A 122 -3.20 0.37 9.36
CA PRO A 122 -3.73 0.99 8.15
C PRO A 122 -3.43 2.49 8.18
N MET A 123 -2.98 3.02 7.04
CA MET A 123 -2.88 4.45 6.85
C MET A 123 -4.25 5.10 7.06
N GLU A 124 -4.26 6.26 7.73
CA GLU A 124 -5.50 6.98 8.03
C GLU A 124 -6.36 7.21 6.77
N GLY A 125 -7.65 6.93 6.87
CA GLY A 125 -8.61 7.03 5.77
C GLY A 125 -9.07 5.69 5.21
N PHE A 126 -8.34 4.61 5.44
CA PHE A 126 -8.80 3.25 5.16
C PHE A 126 -9.53 2.65 6.36
N ASP A 127 -10.58 1.89 6.08
CA ASP A 127 -11.17 0.98 7.07
C ASP A 127 -10.55 -0.40 6.92
N SER A 128 -9.88 -0.87 7.95
CA SER A 128 -9.31 -2.20 7.96
C SER A 128 -10.42 -3.24 8.11
N VAL A 129 -10.51 -4.14 7.14
CA VAL A 129 -11.47 -5.26 7.14
C VAL A 129 -10.80 -6.55 7.58
N CYS A 130 -9.52 -6.73 7.24
CA CYS A 130 -8.74 -7.89 7.63
C CYS A 130 -7.34 -7.43 8.00
N HIS A 131 -6.98 -7.59 9.28
CA HIS A 131 -5.62 -7.42 9.75
C HIS A 131 -4.86 -8.72 9.53
N LEU A 132 -3.58 -8.61 9.17
CA LEU A 132 -2.68 -9.75 9.31
C LEU A 132 -2.43 -9.94 10.81
N PRO A 133 -2.54 -11.18 11.35
CA PRO A 133 -2.24 -11.41 12.75
C PRO A 133 -0.79 -11.05 13.04
N GLU A 134 -0.57 -10.30 14.11
CA GLU A 134 0.76 -10.04 14.62
C GLU A 134 1.44 -11.38 14.92
N GLY A 135 2.67 -11.54 14.45
CA GLY A 135 3.50 -12.68 14.82
C GLY A 135 3.36 -13.93 13.95
N ASN A 136 3.04 -13.81 12.68
CA ASN A 136 3.33 -14.91 11.76
C ASN A 136 4.85 -14.90 11.49
N PRO A 137 5.63 -15.86 12.05
CA PRO A 137 7.01 -16.01 11.64
C PRO A 137 7.01 -16.46 10.17
N VAL A 138 7.63 -15.69 9.33
CA VAL A 138 7.98 -16.10 7.97
C VAL A 138 9.05 -17.19 8.05
#